data_1ab9b013f51683ef7c96910a50e30a34
#
_entry.id   1ab9b013f51683ef7c96910a50e30a34
#
_cell.length_a   1.000
_cell.length_b   1.000
_cell.length_c   1.000
_cell.angle_alpha   90.00
_cell.angle_beta   90.00
_cell.angle_gamma   90.00
#
_symmetry.space_group_name_H-M   'P 1'
#
loop_
_entity.id
_entity.type
_entity.pdbx_description
1 polymer ?
#
loop_
_entity_poly.entity_id
_entity_poly.type
_entity_poly.pdbx_seq_one_letter_code
_entity_poly.pdbx_strand_id
1 'polypeptide(L)'
;MSASQSATDGPPTGRLRSLFHLRETRRDGDRIHYHGELLVPRRVLVEELAPAFREAGYELELSAGRRPDEVVVTAEPITPGVDGVPWKNVALLAATVLSTLVVGALAWYYIPLAEVRSNPLVVFRAWPFTAAVLGVLSAHELGHYLVGRYHGVDVSLPYLIPFVFPFGTLGAIIRMRGRMPDRRTLFDIGVAGPLAGLAATVVVTVVGLSMEPMIVPRRVVETSGQVIVFHNPPLLDLIAAAIGQPTDYADPRKTVHPVIIGGWVGMFFTVLNLLPVGQLDGGHMLRAMLGERQETVAALVPLALFGLAGYLHFGRGLGINESVGLWAFWGLVATGLAYGGPADPLDETPLGWRRQAVGLFTFAVGALCFLAVPIQLIG
;
A
#
# COMPACT_ATOMS: atom_id res chain seq x y z
N MET A 1 -20.62 -22.79 35.16
CA MET A 1 -22.01 -22.64 34.63
C MET A 1 -22.22 -21.17 34.34
N SER A 2 -22.75 -20.86 33.16
CA SER A 2 -23.26 -19.55 32.71
C SER A 2 -22.25 -18.59 32.10
N ALA A 3 -21.95 -18.80 30.82
CA ALA A 3 -21.54 -17.78 29.87
C ALA A 3 -21.71 -18.30 28.44
N SER A 4 -22.91 -18.66 28.05
CA SER A 4 -23.24 -19.00 26.65
C SER A 4 -24.71 -18.70 26.35
N GLN A 5 -25.12 -17.45 26.50
CA GLN A 5 -26.41 -16.96 26.04
C GLN A 5 -26.31 -15.49 25.70
N SER A 6 -25.83 -15.15 24.47
CA SER A 6 -26.10 -13.84 23.86
C SER A 6 -25.80 -13.78 22.37
N ALA A 7 -25.68 -14.90 21.65
CA ALA A 7 -25.41 -14.93 20.22
C ALA A 7 -26.65 -15.14 19.33
N THR A 8 -27.88 -14.95 19.85
CA THR A 8 -29.14 -15.22 19.12
C THR A 8 -30.03 -14.01 18.85
N ASP A 9 -29.71 -12.83 19.38
CA ASP A 9 -30.48 -11.61 19.10
C ASP A 9 -29.62 -10.68 18.21
N GLY A 10 -30.15 -10.42 16.99
CA GLY A 10 -29.55 -9.47 16.04
C GLY A 10 -29.43 -8.05 16.61
N PRO A 11 -28.96 -7.07 15.82
CA PRO A 11 -28.73 -5.71 16.30
C PRO A 11 -30.00 -5.10 16.90
N PRO A 12 -29.86 -4.17 17.86
CA PRO A 12 -30.99 -3.64 18.63
C PRO A 12 -32.00 -2.92 17.73
N THR A 13 -33.18 -3.55 17.53
CA THR A 13 -34.24 -3.07 16.65
C THR A 13 -35.02 -1.88 17.24
N GLY A 14 -34.88 -1.59 18.53
CA GLY A 14 -35.57 -0.48 19.19
C GLY A 14 -35.19 0.90 18.62
N ARG A 15 -33.90 1.17 18.50
CA ARG A 15 -33.41 2.43 17.86
C ARG A 15 -33.69 2.45 16.37
N LEU A 16 -33.64 1.30 15.69
CA LEU A 16 -33.97 1.23 14.27
C LEU A 16 -35.41 1.71 14.03
N ARG A 17 -36.39 1.28 14.82
CA ARG A 17 -37.80 1.64 14.65
C ARG A 17 -38.09 3.13 14.89
N SER A 18 -37.27 3.85 15.62
CA SER A 18 -37.42 5.31 15.80
C SER A 18 -36.94 6.14 14.61
N LEU A 19 -36.09 5.58 13.77
CA LEU A 19 -35.45 6.29 12.62
C LEU A 19 -35.85 5.69 11.28
N PHE A 20 -36.52 4.52 11.30
CA PHE A 20 -36.84 3.71 10.13
C PHE A 20 -38.18 3.04 10.28
N HIS A 21 -39.10 3.22 9.34
CA HIS A 21 -40.37 2.54 9.31
C HIS A 21 -40.21 1.11 8.79
N LEU A 22 -39.94 0.18 9.70
CA LEU A 22 -39.69 -1.24 9.41
C LEU A 22 -40.96 -1.91 8.89
N ARG A 23 -40.95 -2.44 7.66
CA ARG A 23 -42.03 -3.18 7.02
C ARG A 23 -41.82 -4.69 7.13
N GLU A 24 -40.63 -5.16 6.83
CA GLU A 24 -40.26 -6.57 6.80
C GLU A 24 -38.84 -6.80 7.30
N THR A 25 -38.62 -7.91 7.99
CA THR A 25 -37.27 -8.37 8.35
C THR A 25 -37.03 -9.70 7.68
N ARG A 26 -35.96 -9.83 6.90
CA ARG A 26 -35.57 -11.04 6.20
C ARG A 26 -34.19 -11.48 6.67
N ARG A 27 -34.01 -12.77 6.98
CA ARG A 27 -32.69 -13.35 7.25
C ARG A 27 -32.24 -14.16 6.04
N ASP A 28 -30.98 -13.92 5.65
CA ASP A 28 -30.28 -14.69 4.62
C ASP A 28 -28.93 -15.15 5.20
N GLY A 29 -28.93 -16.38 5.70
CA GLY A 29 -27.81 -16.87 6.53
C GLY A 29 -27.64 -16.03 7.80
N ASP A 30 -26.44 -15.48 7.97
CA ASP A 30 -26.10 -14.62 9.11
C ASP A 30 -26.42 -13.13 8.87
N ARG A 31 -26.83 -12.77 7.65
CA ARG A 31 -27.23 -11.41 7.28
C ARG A 31 -28.69 -11.16 7.63
N ILE A 32 -28.98 -9.96 8.14
CA ILE A 32 -30.34 -9.54 8.46
C ILE A 32 -30.67 -8.32 7.61
N HIS A 33 -31.73 -8.43 6.80
CA HIS A 33 -32.22 -7.35 5.94
C HIS A 33 -33.48 -6.77 6.54
N TYR A 34 -33.46 -5.48 6.83
CA TYR A 34 -34.59 -4.70 7.30
C TYR A 34 -35.14 -3.89 6.15
N HIS A 35 -36.29 -4.23 5.63
CA HIS A 35 -36.97 -3.56 4.53
C HIS A 35 -37.93 -2.50 5.07
N GLY A 36 -37.90 -1.28 4.54
CA GLY A 36 -38.77 -0.21 5.01
C GLY A 36 -38.50 1.14 4.40
N GLU A 37 -38.92 2.20 5.09
CA GLU A 37 -38.80 3.59 4.67
C GLU A 37 -37.98 4.38 5.71
N LEU A 38 -37.19 5.34 5.21
CA LEU A 38 -36.42 6.24 6.06
C LEU A 38 -37.37 7.30 6.68
N LEU A 39 -37.35 7.44 7.99
CA LEU A 39 -38.02 8.53 8.71
C LEU A 39 -37.11 9.75 8.88
N VAL A 40 -35.80 9.57 8.65
CA VAL A 40 -34.74 10.60 8.74
C VAL A 40 -33.84 10.51 7.52
N PRO A 41 -33.04 11.55 7.22
CA PRO A 41 -32.04 11.48 6.16
C PRO A 41 -31.09 10.31 6.36
N ARG A 42 -30.62 9.69 5.25
CA ARG A 42 -29.71 8.53 5.27
C ARG A 42 -28.51 8.73 6.17
N ARG A 43 -27.93 9.93 6.17
CA ARG A 43 -26.77 10.30 6.99
C ARG A 43 -27.08 10.15 8.48
N VAL A 44 -28.21 10.71 8.94
CA VAL A 44 -28.64 10.67 10.34
C VAL A 44 -28.89 9.23 10.79
N LEU A 45 -29.55 8.42 9.96
CA LEU A 45 -29.81 7.02 10.27
C LEU A 45 -28.49 6.24 10.47
N VAL A 46 -27.51 6.45 9.58
CA VAL A 46 -26.20 5.78 9.70
C VAL A 46 -25.44 6.26 10.93
N GLU A 47 -25.41 7.58 11.20
CA GLU A 47 -24.73 8.16 12.36
C GLU A 47 -25.28 7.61 13.69
N GLU A 48 -26.60 7.44 13.78
CA GLU A 48 -27.26 6.99 14.99
C GLU A 48 -27.23 5.46 15.20
N LEU A 49 -27.31 4.68 14.10
CA LEU A 49 -27.43 3.23 14.20
C LEU A 49 -26.10 2.49 14.09
N ALA A 50 -25.12 3.00 13.32
CA ALA A 50 -23.89 2.28 13.10
C ALA A 50 -23.11 1.95 14.38
N PRO A 51 -23.04 2.82 15.42
CA PRO A 51 -22.41 2.46 16.68
C PRO A 51 -23.10 1.28 17.38
N ALA A 52 -24.44 1.32 17.47
CA ALA A 52 -25.21 0.27 18.14
C ALA A 52 -25.17 -1.07 17.39
N PHE A 53 -25.11 -1.05 16.05
CA PHE A 53 -24.93 -2.26 15.24
C PHE A 53 -23.54 -2.85 15.44
N ARG A 54 -22.49 -2.01 15.51
CA ARG A 54 -21.13 -2.47 15.78
C ARG A 54 -20.95 -3.06 17.17
N GLU A 55 -21.54 -2.44 18.20
CA GLU A 55 -21.55 -3.00 19.55
C GLU A 55 -22.22 -4.38 19.58
N ALA A 56 -23.23 -4.60 18.72
CA ALA A 56 -23.89 -5.89 18.55
C ALA A 56 -23.13 -6.85 17.60
N GLY A 57 -21.96 -6.47 17.05
CA GLY A 57 -21.16 -7.29 16.15
C GLY A 57 -21.63 -7.29 14.69
N TYR A 58 -22.35 -6.25 14.25
CA TYR A 58 -22.84 -6.13 12.89
C TYR A 58 -22.36 -4.83 12.22
N GLU A 59 -22.06 -4.90 10.94
CA GLU A 59 -21.88 -3.74 10.07
C GLU A 59 -23.22 -3.35 9.43
N LEU A 60 -23.46 -2.04 9.30
CA LEU A 60 -24.69 -1.50 8.72
C LEU A 60 -24.44 -1.05 7.29
N GLU A 61 -25.15 -1.63 6.33
CA GLU A 61 -25.16 -1.24 4.93
C GLU A 61 -26.55 -0.76 4.51
N LEU A 62 -26.60 0.30 3.68
CA LEU A 62 -27.84 0.82 3.12
C LEU A 62 -27.88 0.61 1.62
N SER A 63 -28.89 -0.09 1.14
CA SER A 63 -29.15 -0.27 -0.29
C SER A 63 -30.56 0.22 -0.67
N ALA A 64 -30.77 0.47 -1.97
CA ALA A 64 -32.11 0.75 -2.48
C ALA A 64 -32.94 -0.55 -2.50
N GLY A 65 -34.20 -0.47 -2.07
CA GLY A 65 -35.14 -1.55 -2.17
C GLY A 65 -35.74 -1.74 -3.56
N ARG A 66 -36.72 -2.62 -3.67
CA ARG A 66 -37.42 -2.90 -4.92
C ARG A 66 -38.42 -1.80 -5.34
N ARG A 67 -38.85 -0.97 -4.39
CA ARG A 67 -39.75 0.17 -4.61
C ARG A 67 -38.98 1.46 -4.55
N PRO A 68 -39.41 2.53 -5.23
CA PRO A 68 -38.69 3.81 -5.29
C PRO A 68 -38.43 4.47 -3.93
N ASP A 69 -39.30 4.22 -2.95
CA ASP A 69 -39.27 4.76 -1.58
C ASP A 69 -38.72 3.77 -0.56
N GLU A 70 -38.45 2.53 -0.99
CA GLU A 70 -37.95 1.46 -0.12
C GLU A 70 -36.43 1.52 0.03
N VAL A 71 -35.98 1.45 1.26
CA VAL A 71 -34.56 1.28 1.63
C VAL A 71 -34.39 -0.04 2.39
N VAL A 72 -33.33 -0.74 2.12
CA VAL A 72 -32.94 -1.94 2.84
C VAL A 72 -31.75 -1.62 3.73
N VAL A 73 -31.94 -1.75 5.03
CA VAL A 73 -30.87 -1.71 6.03
C VAL A 73 -30.38 -3.14 6.22
N THR A 74 -29.17 -3.44 5.81
CA THR A 74 -28.55 -4.76 5.98
C THR A 74 -27.64 -4.73 7.18
N ALA A 75 -27.86 -5.64 8.14
CA ALA A 75 -26.93 -5.96 9.20
C ALA A 75 -26.09 -7.16 8.76
N GLU A 76 -24.81 -6.94 8.48
CA GLU A 76 -23.85 -7.98 8.15
C GLU A 76 -23.00 -8.28 9.38
N PRO A 77 -22.88 -9.55 9.84
CA PRO A 77 -22.02 -9.86 10.98
C PRO A 77 -20.58 -9.41 10.72
N ILE A 78 -20.01 -8.68 11.66
CA ILE A 78 -18.57 -8.39 11.64
C ILE A 78 -17.88 -9.71 11.98
N THR A 79 -17.49 -10.46 10.96
CA THR A 79 -16.62 -11.63 11.12
C THR A 79 -15.17 -11.15 11.17
N PRO A 80 -14.58 -11.04 12.37
CA PRO A 80 -13.16 -10.67 12.46
C PRO A 80 -12.34 -11.91 12.08
N GLY A 81 -11.90 -11.97 10.85
CA GLY A 81 -11.04 -13.08 10.41
C GLY A 81 -11.16 -13.38 8.92
N VAL A 82 -10.31 -14.29 8.49
CA VAL A 82 -10.35 -14.86 7.14
C VAL A 82 -11.20 -16.11 7.21
N ASP A 83 -12.41 -16.07 6.66
CA ASP A 83 -13.25 -17.27 6.54
C ASP A 83 -12.63 -18.23 5.53
N GLY A 84 -12.14 -19.37 6.02
CA GLY A 84 -11.52 -20.39 5.21
C GLY A 84 -10.13 -20.01 4.64
N VAL A 85 -9.68 -20.75 3.63
CA VAL A 85 -8.39 -20.48 2.97
C VAL A 85 -8.56 -19.32 1.97
N PRO A 86 -7.78 -18.23 2.09
CA PRO A 86 -7.89 -17.09 1.21
C PRO A 86 -7.23 -17.37 -0.16
N TRP A 87 -7.84 -18.23 -0.97
CA TRP A 87 -7.27 -18.72 -2.22
C TRP A 87 -6.84 -17.63 -3.20
N LYS A 88 -7.54 -16.47 -3.21
CA LYS A 88 -7.14 -15.32 -4.04
C LYS A 88 -5.78 -14.77 -3.61
N ASN A 89 -5.57 -14.55 -2.31
CA ASN A 89 -4.29 -14.06 -1.78
C ASN A 89 -3.18 -15.10 -2.00
N VAL A 90 -3.47 -16.39 -1.79
CA VAL A 90 -2.51 -17.49 -2.03
C VAL A 90 -2.12 -17.57 -3.50
N ALA A 91 -3.08 -17.51 -4.42
CA ALA A 91 -2.81 -17.54 -5.85
C ALA A 91 -2.00 -16.32 -6.32
N LEU A 92 -2.34 -15.11 -5.84
CA LEU A 92 -1.61 -13.89 -6.16
C LEU A 92 -0.20 -13.92 -5.56
N LEU A 93 -0.02 -14.40 -4.33
CA LEU A 93 1.30 -14.58 -3.72
C LEU A 93 2.14 -15.55 -4.57
N ALA A 94 1.62 -16.72 -4.92
CA ALA A 94 2.32 -17.69 -5.74
C ALA A 94 2.71 -17.12 -7.11
N ALA A 95 1.79 -16.41 -7.77
CA ALA A 95 2.06 -15.74 -9.04
C ALA A 95 3.13 -14.65 -8.90
N THR A 96 3.12 -13.88 -7.79
CA THR A 96 4.10 -12.82 -7.54
C THR A 96 5.47 -13.40 -7.18
N VAL A 97 5.53 -14.49 -6.43
CA VAL A 97 6.79 -15.24 -6.20
C VAL A 97 7.36 -15.72 -7.52
N LEU A 98 6.53 -16.32 -8.39
CA LEU A 98 6.99 -16.80 -9.70
C LEU A 98 7.47 -15.66 -10.59
N SER A 99 6.71 -14.57 -10.72
CA SER A 99 7.09 -13.42 -11.54
C SER A 99 8.37 -12.75 -11.03
N THR A 100 8.55 -12.59 -9.71
CA THR A 100 9.78 -12.03 -9.13
C THR A 100 10.97 -12.96 -9.31
N LEU A 101 10.80 -14.28 -9.20
CA LEU A 101 11.87 -15.25 -9.49
C LEU A 101 12.32 -15.16 -10.95
N VAL A 102 11.38 -15.15 -11.89
CA VAL A 102 11.67 -15.08 -13.33
C VAL A 102 12.35 -13.76 -13.68
N VAL A 103 11.81 -12.63 -13.21
CA VAL A 103 12.40 -11.30 -13.46
C VAL A 103 13.76 -11.19 -12.77
N GLY A 104 13.88 -11.64 -11.53
CA GLY A 104 15.14 -11.70 -10.80
C GLY A 104 16.21 -12.46 -11.58
N ALA A 105 15.88 -13.67 -12.05
CA ALA A 105 16.79 -14.52 -12.81
C ALA A 105 17.26 -13.86 -14.12
N LEU A 106 16.32 -13.33 -14.90
CA LEU A 106 16.62 -12.79 -16.24
C LEU A 106 17.28 -11.40 -16.17
N ALA A 107 16.70 -10.48 -15.40
CA ALA A 107 17.12 -9.08 -15.39
C ALA A 107 18.24 -8.78 -14.39
N TRP A 108 18.23 -9.40 -13.21
CA TRP A 108 19.14 -9.05 -12.11
C TRP A 108 20.27 -10.04 -11.89
N TYR A 109 20.05 -11.33 -12.16
CA TYR A 109 21.11 -12.37 -12.14
C TYR A 109 21.68 -12.66 -13.52
N TYR A 110 21.16 -12.01 -14.57
CA TYR A 110 21.64 -12.13 -15.96
C TYR A 110 21.64 -13.58 -16.48
N ILE A 111 20.73 -14.43 -16.02
CA ILE A 111 20.61 -15.81 -16.47
C ILE A 111 20.05 -15.80 -17.91
N PRO A 112 20.69 -16.49 -18.88
CA PRO A 112 20.19 -16.51 -20.24
C PRO A 112 18.80 -17.16 -20.36
N LEU A 113 17.92 -16.59 -21.18
CA LEU A 113 16.61 -17.19 -21.43
C LEU A 113 16.71 -18.62 -21.97
N ALA A 114 17.76 -18.94 -22.74
CA ALA A 114 18.02 -20.30 -23.24
C ALA A 114 18.26 -21.28 -22.07
N GLU A 115 18.99 -20.87 -21.03
CA GLU A 115 19.21 -21.67 -19.82
C GLU A 115 17.90 -21.88 -19.05
N VAL A 116 17.09 -20.83 -18.90
CA VAL A 116 15.76 -20.94 -18.26
C VAL A 116 14.84 -21.89 -19.04
N ARG A 117 14.87 -21.86 -20.38
CA ARG A 117 14.07 -22.77 -21.22
C ARG A 117 14.52 -24.22 -21.12
N SER A 118 15.83 -24.48 -21.03
CA SER A 118 16.38 -25.85 -20.89
C SER A 118 16.25 -26.42 -19.47
N ASN A 119 16.35 -25.56 -18.47
CA ASN A 119 16.19 -25.90 -17.05
C ASN A 119 15.42 -24.82 -16.30
N PRO A 120 14.07 -24.87 -16.26
CA PRO A 120 13.26 -23.85 -15.59
C PRO A 120 13.60 -23.65 -14.10
N LEU A 121 14.15 -24.66 -13.43
CA LEU A 121 14.51 -24.55 -12.00
C LEU A 121 15.67 -23.59 -11.72
N VAL A 122 16.41 -23.19 -12.75
CA VAL A 122 17.49 -22.20 -12.59
C VAL A 122 17.00 -20.85 -12.08
N VAL A 123 15.72 -20.50 -12.28
CA VAL A 123 15.13 -19.24 -11.76
C VAL A 123 15.21 -19.17 -10.22
N PHE A 124 15.26 -20.30 -9.53
CA PHE A 124 15.42 -20.33 -8.08
C PHE A 124 16.75 -19.75 -7.61
N ARG A 125 17.77 -19.60 -8.45
CA ARG A 125 18.99 -18.84 -8.10
C ARG A 125 18.69 -17.39 -7.70
N ALA A 126 17.59 -16.82 -8.18
CA ALA A 126 17.16 -15.47 -7.85
C ALA A 126 16.32 -15.37 -6.56
N TRP A 127 16.21 -16.45 -5.76
CA TRP A 127 15.45 -16.42 -4.52
C TRP A 127 15.85 -15.31 -3.53
N PRO A 128 17.17 -14.90 -3.42
CA PRO A 128 17.52 -13.84 -2.49
C PRO A 128 16.94 -12.48 -2.91
N PHE A 129 16.91 -12.20 -4.23
CA PHE A 129 16.23 -11.02 -4.77
C PHE A 129 14.72 -11.07 -4.50
N THR A 130 14.07 -12.21 -4.77
CA THR A 130 12.64 -12.40 -4.52
C THR A 130 12.32 -12.20 -3.04
N ALA A 131 13.11 -12.81 -2.14
CA ALA A 131 12.94 -12.65 -0.69
C ALA A 131 13.12 -11.19 -0.24
N ALA A 132 14.08 -10.48 -0.82
CA ALA A 132 14.33 -9.07 -0.52
C ALA A 132 13.14 -8.18 -0.93
N VAL A 133 12.69 -8.28 -2.18
CA VAL A 133 11.58 -7.48 -2.71
C VAL A 133 10.28 -7.79 -1.97
N LEU A 134 9.91 -9.08 -1.89
CA LEU A 134 8.65 -9.47 -1.24
C LEU A 134 8.71 -9.28 0.28
N GLY A 135 9.87 -9.43 0.89
CA GLY A 135 10.07 -9.19 2.32
C GLY A 135 9.77 -7.76 2.72
N VAL A 136 10.28 -6.77 1.97
CA VAL A 136 10.01 -5.35 2.22
C VAL A 136 8.54 -5.03 2.02
N LEU A 137 7.94 -5.47 0.90
CA LEU A 137 6.53 -5.21 0.61
C LEU A 137 5.62 -5.90 1.64
N SER A 138 5.92 -7.15 2.00
CA SER A 138 5.14 -7.87 3.01
C SER A 138 5.25 -7.23 4.39
N ALA A 139 6.42 -6.74 4.80
CA ALA A 139 6.60 -6.03 6.06
C ALA A 139 5.75 -4.76 6.10
N HIS A 140 5.71 -3.99 5.01
CA HIS A 140 4.87 -2.79 4.88
C HIS A 140 3.39 -3.13 5.09
N GLU A 141 2.85 -4.05 4.29
CA GLU A 141 1.42 -4.41 4.36
C GLU A 141 1.04 -5.07 5.70
N LEU A 142 1.95 -5.89 6.26
CA LEU A 142 1.74 -6.50 7.58
C LEU A 142 1.72 -5.44 8.69
N GLY A 143 2.48 -4.34 8.55
CA GLY A 143 2.40 -3.20 9.45
C GLY A 143 0.97 -2.65 9.54
N HIS A 144 0.38 -2.32 8.40
CA HIS A 144 -1.02 -1.88 8.33
C HIS A 144 -1.99 -2.93 8.86
N TYR A 145 -1.83 -4.18 8.44
CA TYR A 145 -2.71 -5.28 8.86
C TYR A 145 -2.73 -5.48 10.36
N LEU A 146 -1.55 -5.57 11.00
CA LEU A 146 -1.44 -5.82 12.43
C LEU A 146 -2.00 -4.66 13.26
N VAL A 147 -1.69 -3.41 12.88
CA VAL A 147 -2.19 -2.22 13.61
C VAL A 147 -3.68 -2.03 13.34
N GLY A 148 -4.17 -2.27 12.13
CA GLY A 148 -5.60 -2.26 11.82
C GLY A 148 -6.38 -3.25 12.67
N ARG A 149 -5.87 -4.48 12.76
CA ARG A 149 -6.47 -5.53 13.63
C ARG A 149 -6.42 -5.16 15.11
N TYR A 150 -5.32 -4.55 15.57
CA TYR A 150 -5.20 -4.05 16.94
C TYR A 150 -6.28 -3.01 17.29
N HIS A 151 -6.60 -2.11 16.36
CA HIS A 151 -7.67 -1.12 16.52
C HIS A 151 -9.08 -1.65 16.20
N GLY A 152 -9.23 -2.95 15.91
CA GLY A 152 -10.54 -3.56 15.59
C GLY A 152 -11.10 -3.14 14.23
N VAL A 153 -10.27 -2.58 13.34
CA VAL A 153 -10.66 -2.27 11.96
C VAL A 153 -10.59 -3.54 11.12
N ASP A 154 -11.60 -3.77 10.30
CA ASP A 154 -11.58 -4.89 9.35
C ASP A 154 -10.61 -4.59 8.21
N VAL A 155 -9.47 -5.29 8.24
CA VAL A 155 -8.41 -5.16 7.23
C VAL A 155 -8.22 -6.49 6.55
N SER A 156 -8.23 -6.50 5.22
CA SER A 156 -7.96 -7.70 4.43
C SER A 156 -6.51 -8.15 4.55
N LEU A 157 -6.25 -9.43 4.26
CA LEU A 157 -4.88 -9.87 3.99
C LEU A 157 -4.30 -9.14 2.76
N PRO A 158 -2.97 -8.97 2.70
CA PRO A 158 -2.32 -8.34 1.55
C PRO A 158 -2.59 -9.07 0.23
N TYR A 159 -2.86 -8.30 -0.81
CA TYR A 159 -2.93 -8.74 -2.20
C TYR A 159 -1.64 -8.32 -2.89
N LEU A 160 -0.69 -9.25 -3.07
CA LEU A 160 0.50 -8.99 -3.87
C LEU A 160 0.14 -9.04 -5.35
N ILE A 161 0.61 -8.06 -6.12
CA ILE A 161 0.23 -7.91 -7.53
C ILE A 161 1.42 -8.33 -8.40
N PRO A 162 1.32 -9.47 -9.11
CA PRO A 162 2.38 -9.91 -10.01
C PRO A 162 2.51 -8.96 -11.20
N PHE A 163 3.73 -8.73 -11.63
CA PHE A 163 4.03 -7.94 -12.83
C PHE A 163 5.31 -8.47 -13.50
N VAL A 164 5.63 -7.99 -14.71
CA VAL A 164 6.80 -8.51 -15.42
C VAL A 164 8.03 -7.68 -15.08
N PHE A 165 8.12 -6.46 -15.53
CA PHE A 165 9.34 -5.65 -15.46
C PHE A 165 9.08 -4.34 -14.69
N PRO A 166 10.04 -3.80 -13.92
CA PRO A 166 11.43 -4.30 -13.72
C PRO A 166 11.61 -5.21 -12.49
N PHE A 167 10.64 -5.31 -11.57
CA PHE A 167 10.82 -5.94 -10.26
C PHE A 167 10.05 -7.26 -10.09
N GLY A 168 9.19 -7.62 -11.03
CA GLY A 168 8.35 -8.81 -10.93
C GLY A 168 7.05 -8.59 -10.14
N THR A 169 6.82 -7.36 -9.66
CA THR A 169 5.62 -6.97 -8.91
C THR A 169 5.29 -5.50 -9.11
N LEU A 170 4.01 -5.13 -9.01
CA LEU A 170 3.53 -3.74 -8.89
C LEU A 170 3.36 -3.30 -7.43
N GLY A 171 3.75 -4.15 -6.47
CA GLY A 171 3.56 -3.89 -5.06
C GLY A 171 2.50 -4.78 -4.43
N ALA A 172 1.99 -4.34 -3.30
CA ALA A 172 0.93 -5.02 -2.57
C ALA A 172 -0.10 -3.98 -2.11
N ILE A 173 -1.31 -4.43 -1.85
CA ILE A 173 -2.38 -3.58 -1.33
C ILE A 173 -3.18 -4.33 -0.27
N ILE A 174 -3.62 -3.62 0.75
CA ILE A 174 -4.65 -4.06 1.68
C ILE A 174 -5.95 -3.32 1.41
N ARG A 175 -7.06 -3.88 1.84
CA ARG A 175 -8.36 -3.21 1.83
C ARG A 175 -8.80 -2.99 3.27
N MET A 176 -9.00 -1.75 3.63
CA MET A 176 -9.67 -1.37 4.86
C MET A 176 -11.17 -1.27 4.60
N ARG A 177 -11.97 -1.97 5.39
CA ARG A 177 -13.42 -1.95 5.28
C ARG A 177 -14.03 -1.19 6.44
N GLY A 178 -15.14 -0.53 6.18
CA GLY A 178 -15.84 0.26 7.19
C GLY A 178 -15.25 1.67 7.37
N ARG A 179 -15.83 2.43 8.29
CA ARG A 179 -15.42 3.80 8.62
C ARG A 179 -14.30 3.80 9.65
N MET A 180 -13.37 4.75 9.52
CA MET A 180 -12.34 4.96 10.53
C MET A 180 -12.96 5.54 11.80
N PRO A 181 -12.73 4.92 12.99
CA PRO A 181 -13.37 5.40 14.22
C PRO A 181 -12.95 6.82 14.58
N ASP A 182 -11.66 7.12 14.52
CA ASP A 182 -11.08 8.40 14.90
C ASP A 182 -9.79 8.69 14.15
N ARG A 183 -9.28 9.92 14.30
CA ARG A 183 -8.02 10.38 13.71
C ARG A 183 -6.79 9.63 14.25
N ARG A 184 -6.84 9.08 15.44
CA ARG A 184 -5.74 8.32 16.05
C ARG A 184 -5.60 6.97 15.35
N THR A 185 -6.70 6.28 15.18
CA THR A 185 -6.75 5.00 14.45
C THR A 185 -6.31 5.17 13.01
N LEU A 186 -6.82 6.20 12.31
CA LEU A 186 -6.42 6.53 10.94
C LEU A 186 -4.90 6.78 10.84
N PHE A 187 -4.34 7.54 11.80
CA PHE A 187 -2.92 7.83 11.86
C PHE A 187 -2.10 6.57 12.15
N ASP A 188 -2.46 5.82 13.21
CA ASP A 188 -1.70 4.66 13.66
C ASP A 188 -1.62 3.59 12.57
N ILE A 189 -2.73 3.34 11.85
CA ILE A 189 -2.75 2.45 10.69
C ILE A 189 -1.92 3.05 9.55
N GLY A 190 -2.14 4.32 9.18
CA GLY A 190 -1.45 4.97 8.07
C GLY A 190 0.06 5.02 8.21
N VAL A 191 0.59 5.16 9.44
CA VAL A 191 2.03 5.23 9.69
C VAL A 191 2.69 3.86 9.85
N ALA A 192 1.92 2.83 10.21
CA ALA A 192 2.46 1.51 10.54
C ALA A 192 3.15 0.81 9.35
N GLY A 193 2.53 0.87 8.17
CA GLY A 193 3.13 0.32 6.95
C GLY A 193 4.44 0.99 6.57
N PRO A 194 4.47 2.32 6.39
CA PRO A 194 5.69 3.05 6.10
C PRO A 194 6.82 2.77 7.09
N LEU A 195 6.56 2.76 8.40
CA LEU A 195 7.58 2.48 9.41
C LEU A 195 8.10 1.04 9.35
N ALA A 196 7.20 0.06 9.22
CA ALA A 196 7.59 -1.36 9.09
C ALA A 196 8.35 -1.61 7.77
N GLY A 197 7.87 -1.02 6.68
CA GLY A 197 8.52 -1.06 5.37
C GLY A 197 9.90 -0.40 5.38
N LEU A 198 10.04 0.78 5.99
CA LEU A 198 11.35 1.44 6.15
C LEU A 198 12.33 0.61 6.97
N ALA A 199 11.88 0.02 8.09
CA ALA A 199 12.74 -0.85 8.89
C ALA A 199 13.23 -2.06 8.09
N ALA A 200 12.33 -2.74 7.36
CA ALA A 200 12.69 -3.84 6.47
C ALA A 200 13.62 -3.38 5.32
N THR A 201 13.37 -2.21 4.75
CA THR A 201 14.21 -1.58 3.72
C THR A 201 15.63 -1.37 4.19
N VAL A 202 15.83 -0.82 5.39
CA VAL A 202 17.16 -0.65 5.98
C VAL A 202 17.87 -1.98 6.15
N VAL A 203 17.18 -2.98 6.72
CA VAL A 203 17.75 -4.33 6.92
C VAL A 203 18.17 -4.95 5.59
N VAL A 204 17.28 -4.94 4.60
CA VAL A 204 17.56 -5.52 3.26
C VAL A 204 18.70 -4.78 2.56
N THR A 205 18.76 -3.45 2.68
CA THR A 205 19.85 -2.64 2.10
C THR A 205 21.19 -2.97 2.75
N VAL A 206 21.25 -3.08 4.08
CA VAL A 206 22.47 -3.48 4.81
C VAL A 206 22.91 -4.88 4.38
N VAL A 207 21.98 -5.85 4.33
CA VAL A 207 22.28 -7.22 3.87
C VAL A 207 22.81 -7.20 2.43
N GLY A 208 22.11 -6.51 1.51
CA GLY A 208 22.51 -6.44 0.10
C GLY A 208 23.88 -5.81 -0.13
N LEU A 209 24.20 -4.72 0.62
CA LEU A 209 25.52 -4.07 0.59
C LEU A 209 26.64 -4.94 1.20
N SER A 210 26.30 -5.83 2.14
CA SER A 210 27.26 -6.72 2.79
C SER A 210 27.51 -8.02 2.01
N MET A 211 26.71 -8.29 0.96
CA MET A 211 26.89 -9.47 0.09
C MET A 211 28.00 -9.21 -0.96
N GLU A 212 28.59 -10.29 -1.47
CA GLU A 212 29.59 -10.18 -2.52
C GLU A 212 29.02 -9.53 -3.79
N PRO A 213 29.73 -8.53 -4.34
CA PRO A 213 29.33 -7.89 -5.59
C PRO A 213 29.28 -8.90 -6.74
N MET A 214 28.37 -8.67 -7.69
CA MET A 214 28.25 -9.50 -8.87
C MET A 214 29.03 -8.93 -10.07
N ILE A 215 29.42 -9.83 -10.97
CA ILE A 215 30.06 -9.49 -12.25
C ILE A 215 28.99 -9.57 -13.35
N VAL A 216 28.73 -8.43 -13.99
CA VAL A 216 27.85 -8.34 -15.17
C VAL A 216 28.52 -9.10 -16.34
N PRO A 217 27.85 -10.07 -16.97
CA PRO A 217 28.44 -10.80 -18.12
C PRO A 217 28.78 -9.85 -19.28
N ARG A 218 29.92 -10.10 -19.95
CA ARG A 218 30.35 -9.28 -21.10
C ARG A 218 29.27 -9.11 -22.16
N ARG A 219 28.54 -10.17 -22.46
CA ARG A 219 27.41 -10.15 -23.42
C ARG A 219 26.37 -9.06 -23.08
N VAL A 220 26.12 -8.78 -21.79
CA VAL A 220 25.14 -7.77 -21.38
C VAL A 220 25.69 -6.37 -21.66
N VAL A 221 26.97 -6.14 -21.35
CA VAL A 221 27.64 -4.84 -21.56
C VAL A 221 27.82 -4.55 -23.04
N GLU A 222 28.20 -5.56 -23.86
CA GLU A 222 28.52 -5.39 -25.27
C GLU A 222 27.29 -5.36 -26.19
N THR A 223 26.18 -5.99 -25.79
CA THR A 223 24.98 -6.11 -26.63
C THR A 223 23.93 -5.04 -26.35
N SER A 224 24.00 -4.38 -25.20
CA SER A 224 23.01 -3.39 -24.77
C SER A 224 23.31 -2.04 -25.43
N GLY A 225 22.54 -1.68 -26.47
CA GLY A 225 22.57 -0.33 -27.04
C GLY A 225 22.01 0.73 -26.09
N GLN A 226 21.19 0.33 -25.10
CA GLN A 226 20.66 1.18 -24.03
C GLN A 226 20.76 0.45 -22.70
N VAL A 227 21.24 1.13 -21.66
CA VAL A 227 21.34 0.61 -20.30
C VAL A 227 20.39 1.39 -19.39
N ILE A 228 19.60 0.66 -18.61
CA ILE A 228 18.79 1.26 -17.55
C ILE A 228 19.65 1.41 -16.31
N VAL A 229 19.83 2.63 -15.85
CA VAL A 229 20.56 2.97 -14.63
C VAL A 229 19.57 3.35 -13.55
N PHE A 230 19.69 2.69 -12.40
CA PHE A 230 18.99 3.04 -11.19
C PHE A 230 19.90 3.88 -10.31
N HIS A 231 19.51 5.13 -10.05
CA HIS A 231 20.26 6.02 -9.18
C HIS A 231 19.95 5.73 -7.70
N ASN A 232 20.93 5.94 -6.85
CA ASN A 232 20.81 5.67 -5.42
C ASN A 232 20.00 6.77 -4.72
N PRO A 233 18.92 6.43 -3.99
CA PRO A 233 18.30 7.39 -3.09
C PRO A 233 19.26 7.81 -1.95
N PRO A 234 19.13 9.04 -1.42
CA PRO A 234 20.00 9.52 -0.32
C PRO A 234 20.05 8.59 0.89
N LEU A 235 18.97 7.92 1.23
CA LEU A 235 18.94 6.94 2.32
C LEU A 235 19.86 5.75 2.05
N LEU A 236 19.94 5.27 0.81
CA LEU A 236 20.83 4.17 0.42
C LEU A 236 22.29 4.57 0.60
N ASP A 237 22.67 5.76 0.12
CA ASP A 237 24.03 6.27 0.26
C ASP A 237 24.41 6.52 1.73
N LEU A 238 23.48 7.00 2.55
CA LEU A 238 23.67 7.15 3.99
C LEU A 238 23.91 5.78 4.69
N ILE A 239 23.15 4.76 4.33
CA ILE A 239 23.34 3.41 4.87
C ILE A 239 24.70 2.86 4.43
N ALA A 240 25.05 3.00 3.14
CA ALA A 240 26.33 2.55 2.58
C ALA A 240 27.52 3.20 3.30
N ALA A 241 27.47 4.53 3.49
CA ALA A 241 28.47 5.26 4.23
C ALA A 241 28.57 4.82 5.70
N ALA A 242 27.43 4.60 6.36
CA ALA A 242 27.40 4.18 7.76
C ALA A 242 28.04 2.82 8.02
N ILE A 243 27.95 1.88 7.04
CA ILE A 243 28.56 0.53 7.16
C ILE A 243 29.90 0.41 6.40
N GLY A 244 30.37 1.51 5.76
CA GLY A 244 31.63 1.53 5.04
C GLY A 244 31.66 0.68 3.77
N GLN A 245 30.50 0.46 3.12
CA GLN A 245 30.42 -0.34 1.90
C GLN A 245 30.27 0.55 0.66
N PRO A 246 30.97 0.19 -0.45
CA PRO A 246 30.86 0.94 -1.70
C PRO A 246 29.55 0.64 -2.42
N THR A 247 28.99 1.63 -3.10
CA THR A 247 27.88 1.49 -4.05
C THR A 247 28.35 1.47 -5.50
N ASP A 248 29.56 2.00 -5.77
CA ASP A 248 30.21 2.08 -7.08
C ASP A 248 31.54 1.35 -7.08
N TYR A 249 31.93 0.80 -8.22
CA TYR A 249 33.15 0.03 -8.40
C TYR A 249 33.97 0.56 -9.57
N ALA A 250 35.30 0.51 -9.46
CA ALA A 250 36.21 0.89 -10.53
C ALA A 250 36.13 -0.01 -11.79
N ASP A 251 35.78 -1.29 -11.62
CA ASP A 251 35.45 -2.21 -12.74
C ASP A 251 34.02 -1.95 -13.18
N PRO A 252 33.75 -1.47 -14.42
CA PRO A 252 32.40 -1.18 -14.91
C PRO A 252 31.52 -2.42 -15.04
N ARG A 253 32.09 -3.62 -14.94
CA ARG A 253 31.32 -4.87 -14.91
C ARG A 253 30.96 -5.32 -13.50
N LYS A 254 31.53 -4.70 -12.48
CA LYS A 254 31.24 -5.03 -11.10
C LYS A 254 30.05 -4.20 -10.62
N THR A 255 29.04 -4.87 -10.09
CA THR A 255 27.83 -4.22 -9.55
C THR A 255 27.50 -4.78 -8.18
N VAL A 256 26.70 -4.04 -7.41
CA VAL A 256 26.19 -4.49 -6.12
C VAL A 256 25.35 -5.77 -6.27
N HIS A 257 25.21 -6.52 -5.19
CA HIS A 257 24.40 -7.75 -5.22
C HIS A 257 22.90 -7.42 -5.45
N PRO A 258 22.15 -8.20 -6.27
CA PRO A 258 20.74 -7.92 -6.60
C PRO A 258 19.78 -7.79 -5.41
N VAL A 259 20.12 -8.28 -4.23
CA VAL A 259 19.36 -8.08 -2.99
C VAL A 259 19.17 -6.59 -2.67
N ILE A 260 20.13 -5.72 -3.03
CA ILE A 260 20.03 -4.28 -2.80
C ILE A 260 18.83 -3.66 -3.53
N ILE A 261 18.43 -4.26 -4.65
CA ILE A 261 17.26 -3.82 -5.41
C ILE A 261 15.98 -3.95 -4.56
N GLY A 262 15.90 -4.94 -3.66
CA GLY A 262 14.81 -5.02 -2.69
C GLY A 262 14.77 -3.79 -1.76
N GLY A 263 15.92 -3.32 -1.30
CA GLY A 263 16.04 -2.08 -0.54
C GLY A 263 15.64 -0.85 -1.37
N TRP A 264 16.13 -0.76 -2.62
CA TRP A 264 15.77 0.30 -3.55
C TRP A 264 14.26 0.33 -3.83
N VAL A 265 13.66 -0.83 -4.07
CA VAL A 265 12.20 -1.00 -4.24
C VAL A 265 11.45 -0.51 -3.00
N GLY A 266 11.93 -0.88 -1.81
CA GLY A 266 11.33 -0.42 -0.56
C GLY A 266 11.36 1.10 -0.42
N MET A 267 12.49 1.76 -0.73
CA MET A 267 12.61 3.22 -0.74
C MET A 267 11.65 3.85 -1.76
N PHE A 268 11.62 3.31 -2.97
CA PHE A 268 10.75 3.81 -4.04
C PHE A 268 9.27 3.72 -3.68
N PHE A 269 8.79 2.55 -3.22
CA PHE A 269 7.40 2.40 -2.80
C PHE A 269 7.07 3.24 -1.55
N THR A 270 8.03 3.42 -0.63
CA THR A 270 7.84 4.34 0.51
C THR A 270 7.56 5.77 0.03
N VAL A 271 8.32 6.28 -0.96
CA VAL A 271 8.07 7.61 -1.53
C VAL A 271 6.67 7.71 -2.11
N LEU A 272 6.26 6.71 -2.91
CA LEU A 272 4.96 6.72 -3.56
C LEU A 272 3.81 6.66 -2.52
N ASN A 273 3.92 5.78 -1.52
CA ASN A 273 2.92 5.65 -0.48
C ASN A 273 2.86 6.85 0.46
N LEU A 274 3.98 7.56 0.65
CA LEU A 274 4.02 8.78 1.47
C LEU A 274 3.61 10.04 0.71
N LEU A 275 3.25 9.97 -0.58
CA LEU A 275 2.62 11.11 -1.24
C LEU A 275 1.35 11.52 -0.46
N PRO A 276 1.22 12.80 -0.06
CA PRO A 276 0.15 13.24 0.83
C PRO A 276 -1.18 13.44 0.07
N VAL A 277 -1.64 12.40 -0.65
CA VAL A 277 -2.80 12.46 -1.54
C VAL A 277 -3.69 11.22 -1.43
N GLY A 278 -4.98 11.45 -1.38
CA GLY A 278 -6.03 10.42 -1.48
C GLY A 278 -5.86 9.29 -0.47
N GLN A 279 -5.99 8.07 -0.95
CA GLN A 279 -5.96 6.84 -0.16
C GLN A 279 -4.55 6.26 0.05
N LEU A 280 -3.50 6.99 -0.34
CA LEU A 280 -2.14 6.61 0.00
C LEU A 280 -1.87 6.85 1.49
N ASP A 281 -0.89 6.15 2.04
CA ASP A 281 -0.55 6.25 3.48
C ASP A 281 -0.26 7.70 3.90
N GLY A 282 0.50 8.44 3.08
CA GLY A 282 0.75 9.86 3.29
C GLY A 282 -0.51 10.71 3.31
N GLY A 283 -1.52 10.36 2.49
CA GLY A 283 -2.83 11.01 2.50
C GLY A 283 -3.59 10.76 3.80
N HIS A 284 -3.63 9.50 4.27
CA HIS A 284 -4.23 9.12 5.54
C HIS A 284 -3.52 9.77 6.74
N MET A 285 -2.18 9.70 6.77
CA MET A 285 -1.37 10.34 7.81
C MET A 285 -1.63 11.85 7.85
N LEU A 286 -1.61 12.53 6.70
CA LEU A 286 -1.79 13.96 6.64
C LEU A 286 -3.24 14.37 7.00
N ARG A 287 -4.26 13.59 6.58
CA ARG A 287 -5.66 13.79 7.00
C ARG A 287 -5.80 13.70 8.52
N ALA A 288 -5.17 12.70 9.11
CA ALA A 288 -5.14 12.54 10.56
C ALA A 288 -4.39 13.68 11.28
N MET A 289 -3.30 14.21 10.70
CA MET A 289 -2.48 15.29 11.28
C MET A 289 -3.12 16.67 11.14
N LEU A 290 -3.62 17.03 9.94
CA LEU A 290 -4.05 18.36 9.58
C LEU A 290 -5.58 18.52 9.48
N GLY A 291 -6.36 17.43 9.54
CA GLY A 291 -7.79 17.45 9.31
C GLY A 291 -8.11 17.86 7.86
N GLU A 292 -9.13 18.66 7.66
CA GLU A 292 -9.60 19.10 6.33
C GLU A 292 -8.53 19.89 5.53
N ARG A 293 -7.54 20.49 6.19
CA ARG A 293 -6.44 21.19 5.49
C ARG A 293 -5.61 20.25 4.60
N GLN A 294 -5.68 18.93 4.82
CA GLN A 294 -5.06 17.93 3.95
C GLN A 294 -5.53 18.07 2.50
N GLU A 295 -6.77 18.41 2.23
CA GLU A 295 -7.32 18.58 0.88
C GLU A 295 -6.54 19.61 0.06
N THR A 296 -6.18 20.76 0.69
CA THR A 296 -5.35 21.78 0.04
C THR A 296 -3.97 21.24 -0.35
N VAL A 297 -3.34 20.46 0.54
CA VAL A 297 -2.03 19.85 0.25
C VAL A 297 -2.16 18.80 -0.85
N ALA A 298 -3.20 17.95 -0.77
CA ALA A 298 -3.47 16.92 -1.77
C ALA A 298 -3.65 17.50 -3.19
N ALA A 299 -4.32 18.62 -3.31
CA ALA A 299 -4.50 19.32 -4.60
C ALA A 299 -3.18 19.83 -5.22
N LEU A 300 -2.16 20.10 -4.39
CA LEU A 300 -0.86 20.55 -4.87
C LEU A 300 0.06 19.39 -5.32
N VAL A 301 -0.20 18.15 -4.89
CA VAL A 301 0.64 17.00 -5.23
C VAL A 301 0.69 16.73 -6.74
N PRO A 302 -0.42 16.65 -7.49
CA PRO A 302 -0.39 16.48 -8.92
C PRO A 302 0.38 17.60 -9.62
N LEU A 303 0.16 18.85 -9.19
CA LEU A 303 0.88 20.02 -9.75
C LEU A 303 2.39 19.92 -9.54
N ALA A 304 2.83 19.49 -8.35
CA ALA A 304 4.24 19.28 -8.05
C ALA A 304 4.87 18.18 -8.91
N LEU A 305 4.15 17.04 -9.10
CA LEU A 305 4.63 15.92 -9.92
C LEU A 305 4.70 16.27 -11.41
N PHE A 306 3.68 16.94 -11.96
CA PHE A 306 3.74 17.44 -13.33
C PHE A 306 4.79 18.54 -13.49
N GLY A 307 4.94 19.43 -12.51
CA GLY A 307 6.01 20.45 -12.48
C GLY A 307 7.41 19.81 -12.49
N LEU A 308 7.60 18.73 -11.71
CA LEU A 308 8.85 17.96 -11.72
C LEU A 308 9.09 17.31 -13.09
N ALA A 309 8.09 16.63 -13.66
CA ALA A 309 8.20 16.05 -15.00
C ALA A 309 8.55 17.10 -16.06
N GLY A 310 7.89 18.26 -16.02
CA GLY A 310 8.18 19.40 -16.91
C GLY A 310 9.58 19.94 -16.72
N TYR A 311 10.04 20.12 -15.49
CA TYR A 311 11.42 20.54 -15.21
C TYR A 311 12.46 19.54 -15.73
N LEU A 312 12.22 18.25 -15.52
CA LEU A 312 13.14 17.20 -16.01
C LEU A 312 13.18 17.18 -17.54
N HIS A 313 12.06 17.39 -18.21
CA HIS A 313 11.99 17.40 -19.67
C HIS A 313 12.59 18.68 -20.26
N PHE A 314 12.06 19.85 -19.90
CA PHE A 314 12.44 21.13 -20.50
C PHE A 314 13.71 21.73 -19.89
N GLY A 315 13.95 21.51 -18.59
CA GLY A 315 15.09 22.08 -17.88
C GLY A 315 16.33 21.19 -17.92
N ARG A 316 16.15 19.85 -17.91
CA ARG A 316 17.26 18.88 -17.90
C ARG A 316 17.42 18.11 -19.23
N GLY A 317 16.49 18.24 -20.17
CA GLY A 317 16.53 17.58 -21.48
C GLY A 317 16.28 16.06 -21.44
N LEU A 318 15.72 15.53 -20.34
CA LEU A 318 15.46 14.09 -20.21
C LEU A 318 14.29 13.63 -21.09
N GLY A 319 14.36 12.40 -21.58
CA GLY A 319 13.34 11.79 -22.42
C GLY A 319 12.12 11.31 -21.62
N ILE A 320 11.00 11.12 -22.34
CA ILE A 320 9.74 10.59 -21.73
C ILE A 320 9.94 9.17 -21.18
N ASN A 321 10.78 8.36 -21.81
CA ASN A 321 11.07 6.99 -21.41
C ASN A 321 11.96 6.88 -20.14
N GLU A 322 12.37 8.01 -19.60
CA GLU A 322 13.12 8.14 -18.37
C GLU A 322 12.19 8.54 -17.21
N SER A 323 12.72 9.16 -16.19
CA SER A 323 11.94 9.61 -15.01
C SER A 323 10.84 10.63 -15.32
N VAL A 324 10.88 11.28 -16.49
CA VAL A 324 9.80 12.21 -16.94
C VAL A 324 8.46 11.47 -17.03
N GLY A 325 8.42 10.35 -17.75
CA GLY A 325 7.20 9.55 -17.90
C GLY A 325 6.70 8.99 -16.56
N LEU A 326 7.62 8.60 -15.68
CA LEU A 326 7.31 8.13 -14.35
C LEU A 326 6.53 9.19 -13.54
N TRP A 327 7.07 10.41 -13.46
CA TRP A 327 6.44 11.48 -12.68
C TRP A 327 5.17 12.02 -13.33
N ALA A 328 5.10 12.06 -14.66
CA ALA A 328 3.87 12.41 -15.39
C ALA A 328 2.76 11.37 -15.11
N PHE A 329 3.08 10.08 -15.15
CA PHE A 329 2.14 8.99 -14.80
C PHE A 329 1.65 9.13 -13.36
N TRP A 330 2.56 9.33 -12.40
CA TRP A 330 2.17 9.51 -11.00
C TRP A 330 1.43 10.81 -10.74
N GLY A 331 1.69 11.87 -11.52
CA GLY A 331 0.88 13.10 -11.53
C GLY A 331 -0.58 12.82 -11.91
N LEU A 332 -0.78 11.98 -12.95
CA LEU A 332 -2.12 11.56 -13.38
C LEU A 332 -2.81 10.70 -12.31
N VAL A 333 -2.11 9.71 -11.75
CA VAL A 333 -2.63 8.87 -10.67
C VAL A 333 -3.00 9.71 -9.45
N ALA A 334 -2.12 10.63 -9.03
CA ALA A 334 -2.35 11.52 -7.91
C ALA A 334 -3.57 12.44 -8.13
N THR A 335 -3.83 12.87 -9.39
CA THR A 335 -5.04 13.62 -9.73
C THR A 335 -6.31 12.80 -9.44
N GLY A 336 -6.34 11.54 -9.86
CA GLY A 336 -7.45 10.64 -9.56
C GLY A 336 -7.64 10.37 -8.07
N LEU A 337 -6.54 10.15 -7.36
CA LEU A 337 -6.55 9.91 -5.92
C LEU A 337 -6.96 11.16 -5.12
N ALA A 338 -6.55 12.36 -5.54
CA ALA A 338 -6.96 13.60 -4.90
C ALA A 338 -8.48 13.82 -4.99
N TYR A 339 -9.08 13.39 -6.12
CA TYR A 339 -10.54 13.48 -6.29
C TYR A 339 -11.30 12.49 -5.40
N GLY A 340 -10.74 11.29 -5.15
CA GLY A 340 -11.34 10.27 -4.28
C GLY A 340 -11.23 10.56 -2.79
N GLY A 341 -10.29 11.41 -2.38
CA GLY A 341 -10.02 11.75 -0.98
C GLY A 341 -9.46 10.60 -0.14
N PRO A 342 -8.97 10.90 1.07
CA PRO A 342 -8.58 9.89 2.07
C PRO A 342 -9.81 9.33 2.79
N ALA A 343 -9.61 8.33 3.65
CA ALA A 343 -10.66 7.88 4.56
C ALA A 343 -10.98 8.98 5.60
N ASP A 344 -12.28 9.23 5.82
CA ASP A 344 -12.75 10.20 6.80
C ASP A 344 -12.98 9.54 8.16
N PRO A 345 -12.36 10.05 9.24
CA PRO A 345 -12.61 9.59 10.58
C PRO A 345 -13.96 10.10 11.10
N LEU A 346 -14.61 9.30 11.97
CA LEU A 346 -15.88 9.70 12.61
C LEU A 346 -15.66 10.74 13.71
N ASP A 347 -14.55 10.60 14.48
CA ASP A 347 -14.13 11.57 15.49
C ASP A 347 -12.94 12.39 14.97
N GLU A 348 -13.15 13.70 14.88
CA GLU A 348 -12.19 14.69 14.39
C GLU A 348 -11.27 15.25 15.48
N THR A 349 -11.22 14.64 16.66
CA THR A 349 -10.35 15.08 17.75
C THR A 349 -8.88 15.12 17.29
N PRO A 350 -8.19 16.27 17.40
CA PRO A 350 -6.82 16.43 16.94
C PRO A 350 -5.83 15.46 17.59
N LEU A 351 -4.80 15.08 16.82
CA LEU A 351 -3.72 14.22 17.31
C LEU A 351 -2.88 14.91 18.37
N GLY A 352 -2.48 14.15 19.40
CA GLY A 352 -1.49 14.61 20.38
C GLY A 352 -0.09 14.78 19.72
N TRP A 353 0.75 15.60 20.36
CA TRP A 353 2.07 15.98 19.85
C TRP A 353 3.00 14.79 19.53
N ARG A 354 2.88 13.67 20.27
CA ARG A 354 3.71 12.46 20.03
C ARG A 354 3.44 11.86 18.64
N ARG A 355 2.17 11.73 18.27
CA ARG A 355 1.79 11.24 16.93
C ARG A 355 2.19 12.22 15.84
N GLN A 356 2.04 13.52 16.08
CA GLN A 356 2.54 14.57 15.18
C GLN A 356 4.04 14.44 14.93
N ALA A 357 4.83 14.23 15.99
CA ALA A 357 6.28 14.02 15.88
C ALA A 357 6.64 12.76 15.10
N VAL A 358 5.94 11.63 15.34
CA VAL A 358 6.14 10.38 14.57
C VAL A 358 5.81 10.59 13.10
N GLY A 359 4.71 11.29 12.79
CA GLY A 359 4.33 11.57 11.40
C GLY A 359 5.37 12.44 10.69
N LEU A 360 5.84 13.50 11.32
CA LEU A 360 6.92 14.35 10.79
C LEU A 360 8.21 13.58 10.57
N PHE A 361 8.60 12.73 11.52
CA PHE A 361 9.76 11.84 11.38
C PHE A 361 9.60 10.90 10.18
N THR A 362 8.43 10.27 10.03
CA THR A 362 8.16 9.34 8.92
C THR A 362 8.25 10.06 7.57
N PHE A 363 7.66 11.24 7.42
CA PHE A 363 7.80 12.05 6.22
C PHE A 363 9.25 12.49 5.96
N ALA A 364 10.00 12.86 7.01
CA ALA A 364 11.40 13.25 6.89
C ALA A 364 12.29 12.10 6.40
N VAL A 365 12.13 10.89 6.98
CA VAL A 365 12.86 9.70 6.51
C VAL A 365 12.39 9.30 5.10
N GLY A 366 11.09 9.39 4.81
CA GLY A 366 10.56 9.17 3.46
C GLY A 366 11.14 10.14 2.43
N ALA A 367 11.39 11.39 2.80
CA ALA A 367 12.06 12.36 1.93
C ALA A 367 13.51 11.96 1.58
N LEU A 368 14.22 11.22 2.47
CA LEU A 368 15.54 10.65 2.15
C LEU A 368 15.46 9.48 1.15
N CYS A 369 14.29 8.92 0.95
CA CYS A 369 14.03 7.91 -0.09
C CYS A 369 13.76 8.53 -1.46
N PHE A 370 13.44 9.85 -1.51
CA PHE A 370 13.07 10.54 -2.73
C PHE A 370 14.28 10.84 -3.62
N LEU A 371 14.10 10.59 -4.92
CA LEU A 371 15.05 10.94 -5.97
C LEU A 371 14.30 11.46 -7.19
N ALA A 372 14.69 12.65 -7.69
CA ALA A 372 14.04 13.26 -8.86
C ALA A 372 14.23 12.44 -10.14
N VAL A 373 15.40 11.78 -10.29
CA VAL A 373 15.74 10.92 -11.43
C VAL A 373 16.09 9.52 -10.92
N PRO A 374 15.06 8.71 -10.50
CA PRO A 374 15.33 7.36 -9.99
C PRO A 374 15.77 6.39 -11.07
N ILE A 375 15.32 6.58 -12.32
CA ILE A 375 15.59 5.70 -13.45
C ILE A 375 16.02 6.56 -14.63
N GLN A 376 17.13 6.18 -15.29
CA GLN A 376 17.65 6.83 -16.48
C GLN A 376 18.04 5.79 -17.53
N LEU A 377 17.77 6.10 -18.81
CA LEU A 377 18.27 5.34 -19.96
C LEU A 377 19.55 6.01 -20.47
N ILE A 378 20.64 5.24 -20.56
CA ILE A 378 21.93 5.70 -21.08
C ILE A 378 22.29 4.83 -22.28
N GLY A 379 22.63 5.45 -23.43
CA GLY A 379 23.05 4.75 -24.63
C GLY A 379 22.86 5.55 -25.88
#